data_af217995ba5307829f76ed58f20410f1
#
_entry.id   af217995ba5307829f76ed58f20410f1
#
_cell.length_a   1.000
_cell.length_b   1.000
_cell.length_c   1.000
_cell.angle_alpha   90.00
_cell.angle_beta   90.00
_cell.angle_gamma   90.00
#
_symmetry.space_group_name_H-M   'P 1'
#
loop_
_entity.id
_entity.type
_entity.pdbx_description
1 polymer ?
#
loop_
_entity_poly.entity_id
_entity_poly.type
_entity_poly.pdbx_seq_one_letter_code
_entity_poly.pdbx_strand_id
1 'polypeptide(L)'
;MTEAKVLVIDDNTAVLGTLKIVLRNAFSTVTAVSNPKLIPALVAPGDVDAVLLDMNFGSDRLDGQDGLFWLDRIMNRSGLDNPPAVVMITAFGDVGLAVTSLKKGALDFIQKPWDNNDLIRKLQEAIAKRDALYAEKQKNPAAAEAIEQEAPSSLDEMEKLTIQRVLESSGRNLTTAAEKLGISRQTLYNKMKHHGII
;
A
#
# COMPACT_ATOMS: atom_id res chain seq x y z
N MET A 1 -8.69 16.59 -14.22
CA MET A 1 -7.61 15.64 -14.58
C MET A 1 -6.40 16.03 -13.73
N THR A 2 -5.87 15.12 -12.94
CA THR A 2 -4.71 15.38 -12.07
C THR A 2 -3.44 15.35 -12.93
N GLU A 3 -2.60 16.39 -12.84
CA GLU A 3 -1.27 16.37 -13.49
C GLU A 3 -0.34 15.45 -12.69
N ALA A 4 -0.49 14.15 -12.92
CA ALA A 4 0.33 13.14 -12.30
C ALA A 4 0.64 12.00 -13.29
N LYS A 5 1.82 11.41 -13.14
CA LYS A 5 2.29 10.25 -13.90
C LYS A 5 2.13 8.98 -13.07
N VAL A 6 1.32 8.07 -13.56
CA VAL A 6 1.03 6.79 -12.89
C VAL A 6 1.68 5.64 -13.65
N LEU A 7 2.43 4.82 -12.93
CA LEU A 7 3.00 3.57 -13.42
C LEU A 7 2.17 2.40 -12.90
N VAL A 8 1.69 1.55 -13.79
CA VAL A 8 0.90 0.35 -13.45
C VAL A 8 1.71 -0.89 -13.78
N ILE A 9 1.83 -1.81 -12.83
CA ILE A 9 2.57 -3.06 -13.00
C ILE A 9 1.67 -4.23 -12.58
N ASP A 10 1.33 -5.09 -13.54
CA ASP A 10 0.51 -6.30 -13.34
C ASP A 10 0.85 -7.24 -14.50
N ASP A 11 1.13 -8.51 -14.25
CA ASP A 11 1.48 -9.48 -15.31
C ASP A 11 0.29 -9.84 -16.19
N ASN A 12 -0.93 -9.59 -15.73
CA ASN A 12 -2.14 -9.81 -16.51
C ASN A 12 -2.41 -8.64 -17.46
N THR A 13 -2.19 -8.86 -18.75
CA THR A 13 -2.36 -7.86 -19.80
C THR A 13 -3.79 -7.34 -19.94
N ALA A 14 -4.82 -8.13 -19.61
CA ALA A 14 -6.21 -7.71 -19.61
C ALA A 14 -6.49 -6.70 -18.48
N VAL A 15 -5.92 -6.95 -17.31
CA VAL A 15 -5.95 -6.03 -16.16
C VAL A 15 -5.26 -4.73 -16.53
N LEU A 16 -4.05 -4.79 -17.11
CA LEU A 16 -3.32 -3.60 -17.59
C LEU A 16 -4.13 -2.77 -18.59
N GLY A 17 -4.78 -3.44 -19.55
CA GLY A 17 -5.63 -2.78 -20.54
C GLY A 17 -6.78 -2.00 -19.90
N THR A 18 -7.46 -2.63 -18.95
CA THR A 18 -8.58 -2.02 -18.20
C THR A 18 -8.09 -0.83 -17.36
N LEU A 19 -7.04 -1.01 -16.58
CA LEU A 19 -6.46 0.04 -15.74
C LEU A 19 -5.98 1.24 -16.56
N LYS A 20 -5.36 0.99 -17.72
CA LYS A 20 -4.90 2.05 -18.60
C LYS A 20 -6.05 2.91 -19.13
N ILE A 21 -7.18 2.30 -19.47
CA ILE A 21 -8.38 3.03 -19.94
C ILE A 21 -8.97 3.86 -18.79
N VAL A 22 -9.16 3.24 -17.63
CA VAL A 22 -9.78 3.89 -16.46
C VAL A 22 -8.93 5.07 -15.98
N LEU A 23 -7.62 4.86 -15.82
CA LEU A 23 -6.73 5.86 -15.23
C LEU A 23 -6.41 7.03 -16.16
N ARG A 24 -6.39 6.82 -17.49
CA ARG A 24 -6.17 7.90 -18.47
C ARG A 24 -7.21 9.03 -18.40
N ASN A 25 -8.38 8.76 -17.87
CA ASN A 25 -9.41 9.79 -17.69
C ASN A 25 -9.16 10.67 -16.46
N ALA A 26 -8.31 10.22 -15.54
CA ALA A 26 -8.05 10.89 -14.26
C ALA A 26 -6.64 11.48 -14.16
N PHE A 27 -5.65 10.88 -14.82
CA PHE A 27 -4.23 11.24 -14.73
C PHE A 27 -3.65 11.63 -16.09
N SER A 28 -2.65 12.52 -16.08
CA SER A 28 -2.04 13.06 -17.30
C SER A 28 -1.26 12.02 -18.10
N THR A 29 -0.57 11.13 -17.42
CA THR A 29 0.23 10.06 -18.04
C THR A 29 0.03 8.75 -17.31
N VAL A 30 -0.24 7.68 -18.07
CA VAL A 30 -0.38 6.31 -17.54
C VAL A 30 0.50 5.38 -18.34
N THR A 31 1.55 4.87 -17.70
CA THR A 31 2.43 3.82 -18.23
C THR A 31 2.02 2.50 -17.60
N ALA A 32 1.81 1.47 -18.44
CA ALA A 32 1.41 0.14 -17.96
C ALA A 32 2.39 -0.91 -18.51
N VAL A 33 2.96 -1.72 -17.64
CA VAL A 33 3.96 -2.74 -17.97
C VAL A 33 3.66 -4.08 -17.30
N SER A 34 3.88 -5.17 -18.03
CA SER A 34 3.66 -6.52 -17.52
C SER A 34 4.92 -7.13 -16.86
N ASN A 35 6.09 -6.56 -17.12
CA ASN A 35 7.34 -7.06 -16.61
C ASN A 35 7.83 -6.19 -15.44
N PRO A 36 7.79 -6.68 -14.20
CA PRO A 36 8.20 -5.90 -13.04
C PRO A 36 9.71 -5.60 -13.01
N LYS A 37 10.53 -6.30 -13.79
CA LYS A 37 11.97 -6.02 -13.93
C LYS A 37 12.26 -4.65 -14.56
N LEU A 38 11.27 -4.03 -15.18
CA LEU A 38 11.38 -2.68 -15.73
C LEU A 38 11.21 -1.58 -14.68
N ILE A 39 10.69 -1.90 -13.50
CA ILE A 39 10.42 -0.93 -12.43
C ILE A 39 11.64 -0.03 -12.13
N PRO A 40 12.86 -0.56 -11.89
CA PRO A 40 14.00 0.29 -11.58
C PRO A 40 14.31 1.34 -12.63
N ALA A 41 14.23 0.95 -13.91
CA ALA A 41 14.50 1.87 -15.02
C ALA A 41 13.40 2.92 -15.21
N LEU A 42 12.14 2.57 -14.90
CA LEU A 42 10.99 3.46 -15.04
C LEU A 42 10.86 4.45 -13.87
N VAL A 43 11.31 4.05 -12.68
CA VAL A 43 11.23 4.88 -11.47
C VAL A 43 12.47 5.76 -11.30
N ALA A 44 13.64 5.31 -11.78
CA ALA A 44 14.91 6.02 -11.61
C ALA A 44 14.91 7.51 -12.06
N PRO A 45 14.18 7.94 -13.12
CA PRO A 45 14.09 9.35 -13.48
C PRO A 45 13.47 10.25 -12.41
N GLY A 46 12.74 9.69 -11.44
CA GLY A 46 12.09 10.44 -10.36
C GLY A 46 10.86 11.24 -10.78
N ASP A 47 10.32 10.95 -11.96
CA ASP A 47 9.18 11.67 -12.54
C ASP A 47 7.85 10.89 -12.47
N VAL A 48 7.85 9.74 -11.79
CA VAL A 48 6.65 8.95 -11.49
C VAL A 48 6.05 9.40 -10.17
N ASP A 49 4.78 9.79 -10.19
CA ASP A 49 4.07 10.27 -9.00
C ASP A 49 3.45 9.14 -8.19
N ALA A 50 2.89 8.15 -8.87
CA ALA A 50 2.33 6.97 -8.21
C ALA A 50 2.64 5.68 -8.96
N VAL A 51 2.75 4.60 -8.20
CA VAL A 51 2.90 3.23 -8.69
C VAL A 51 1.72 2.42 -8.20
N LEU A 52 0.99 1.81 -9.12
CA LEU A 52 -0.02 0.80 -8.85
C LEU A 52 0.61 -0.57 -9.12
N LEU A 53 0.87 -1.33 -8.05
CA LEU A 53 1.70 -2.52 -8.08
C LEU A 53 0.90 -3.77 -7.72
N ASP A 54 0.85 -4.75 -8.60
CA ASP A 54 0.27 -6.05 -8.26
C ASP A 54 1.09 -6.77 -7.19
N MET A 55 0.39 -7.53 -6.36
CA MET A 55 1.00 -8.28 -5.28
C MET A 55 1.69 -9.54 -5.76
N ASN A 56 1.22 -10.15 -6.84
CA ASN A 56 1.70 -11.44 -7.34
C ASN A 56 2.05 -11.35 -8.82
N PHE A 57 3.21 -11.86 -9.19
CA PHE A 57 3.69 -11.95 -10.57
C PHE A 57 3.98 -13.41 -10.93
N GLY A 58 3.32 -13.91 -12.00
CA GLY A 58 3.42 -15.29 -12.43
C GLY A 58 2.42 -16.23 -11.76
N SER A 59 2.32 -17.43 -12.30
CA SER A 59 1.30 -18.42 -11.90
C SER A 59 1.70 -19.31 -10.72
N ASP A 60 2.96 -19.27 -10.28
CA ASP A 60 3.52 -20.34 -9.45
C ASP A 60 3.44 -20.08 -7.94
N ARG A 61 3.29 -18.83 -7.52
CA ARG A 61 3.15 -18.44 -6.11
C ARG A 61 2.17 -17.27 -5.95
N LEU A 62 1.17 -17.46 -5.10
CA LEU A 62 0.21 -16.43 -4.75
C LEU A 62 0.44 -15.96 -3.30
N ASP A 63 1.70 -15.90 -2.88
CA ASP A 63 2.09 -15.55 -1.50
C ASP A 63 2.42 -14.05 -1.31
N GLY A 64 2.29 -13.25 -2.36
CA GLY A 64 2.52 -11.79 -2.32
C GLY A 64 3.98 -11.37 -2.14
N GLN A 65 4.93 -12.31 -2.10
CA GLN A 65 6.34 -11.99 -1.87
C GLN A 65 6.94 -11.18 -3.01
N ASP A 66 6.49 -11.42 -4.24
CA ASP A 66 6.98 -10.69 -5.41
C ASP A 66 6.63 -9.20 -5.33
N GLY A 67 5.37 -8.88 -5.00
CA GLY A 67 4.93 -7.49 -4.81
C GLY A 67 5.68 -6.79 -3.67
N LEU A 68 5.88 -7.49 -2.54
CA LEU A 68 6.66 -6.95 -1.42
C LEU A 68 8.14 -6.73 -1.78
N PHE A 69 8.72 -7.61 -2.58
CA PHE A 69 10.10 -7.44 -3.09
C PHE A 69 10.23 -6.19 -3.96
N TRP A 70 9.29 -5.98 -4.88
CA TRP A 70 9.32 -4.80 -5.76
C TRP A 70 8.99 -3.52 -5.02
N LEU A 71 8.07 -3.57 -4.05
CA LEU A 71 7.80 -2.45 -3.15
C LEU A 71 9.09 -2.01 -2.42
N ASP A 72 9.82 -2.97 -1.81
CA ASP A 72 11.09 -2.67 -1.14
C ASP A 72 12.11 -2.02 -2.10
N ARG A 73 12.16 -2.48 -3.34
CA ARG A 73 13.02 -1.89 -4.37
C ARG A 73 12.66 -0.46 -4.73
N ILE A 74 11.37 -0.14 -4.80
CA ILE A 74 10.89 1.21 -5.07
C ILE A 74 11.21 2.12 -3.90
N MET A 75 10.89 1.70 -2.68
CA MET A 75 10.98 2.55 -1.49
C MET A 75 12.41 2.75 -1.01
N ASN A 76 13.21 1.69 -0.96
CA ASN A 76 14.50 1.70 -0.26
C ASN A 76 15.72 1.65 -1.19
N ARG A 77 15.53 1.34 -2.48
CA ARG A 77 16.67 1.13 -3.41
C ARG A 77 16.57 1.95 -4.68
N SER A 78 15.58 2.81 -4.80
CA SER A 78 15.45 3.72 -5.95
C SER A 78 16.48 4.84 -5.95
N GLY A 79 17.06 5.15 -4.79
CA GLY A 79 17.96 6.31 -4.62
C GLY A 79 17.25 7.66 -4.70
N LEU A 80 15.93 7.67 -4.61
CA LEU A 80 15.11 8.88 -4.67
C LEU A 80 14.85 9.42 -3.26
N ASP A 81 15.05 10.71 -3.08
CA ASP A 81 14.68 11.41 -1.84
C ASP A 81 13.16 11.43 -1.62
N ASN A 82 12.42 11.46 -2.73
CA ASN A 82 10.95 11.40 -2.74
C ASN A 82 10.47 10.27 -3.65
N PRO A 83 10.37 9.03 -3.16
CA PRO A 83 9.87 7.93 -3.95
C PRO A 83 8.39 8.11 -4.33
N PRO A 84 7.91 7.48 -5.40
CA PRO A 84 6.51 7.56 -5.80
C PRO A 84 5.57 7.01 -4.72
N ALA A 85 4.34 7.49 -4.71
CA ALA A 85 3.28 6.91 -3.89
C ALA A 85 2.98 5.48 -4.38
N VAL A 86 3.18 4.47 -3.55
CA VAL A 86 2.88 3.07 -3.93
C VAL A 86 1.54 2.64 -3.36
N VAL A 87 0.65 2.18 -4.26
CA VAL A 87 -0.63 1.54 -3.92
C VAL A 87 -0.57 0.10 -4.42
N MET A 88 -0.81 -0.86 -3.52
CA MET A 88 -0.78 -2.27 -3.87
C MET A 88 -2.13 -2.73 -4.43
N ILE A 89 -2.12 -3.61 -5.44
CA ILE A 89 -3.33 -4.34 -5.83
C ILE A 89 -3.20 -5.79 -5.36
N THR A 90 -4.22 -6.31 -4.72
CA THR A 90 -4.22 -7.68 -4.21
C THR A 90 -5.47 -8.44 -4.61
N ALA A 91 -5.34 -9.74 -4.86
CA ALA A 91 -6.47 -10.63 -4.91
C ALA A 91 -7.07 -10.83 -3.51
N PHE A 92 -8.25 -11.38 -3.45
CA PHE A 92 -9.06 -11.51 -2.24
C PHE A 92 -8.31 -12.15 -1.04
N GLY A 93 -8.42 -11.54 0.14
CA GLY A 93 -8.37 -12.24 1.44
C GLY A 93 -7.07 -12.15 2.23
N ASP A 94 -5.99 -11.50 1.77
CA ASP A 94 -4.77 -11.46 2.57
C ASP A 94 -4.54 -10.10 3.26
N VAL A 95 -5.27 -9.92 4.38
CA VAL A 95 -5.08 -8.76 5.27
C VAL A 95 -3.64 -8.69 5.79
N GLY A 96 -2.98 -9.83 5.99
CA GLY A 96 -1.59 -9.87 6.45
C GLY A 96 -0.63 -9.25 5.44
N LEU A 97 -0.80 -9.53 4.16
CA LEU A 97 0.01 -8.95 3.09
C LEU A 97 -0.27 -7.43 2.92
N ALA A 98 -1.54 -7.02 3.01
CA ALA A 98 -1.89 -5.61 2.97
C ALA A 98 -1.22 -4.83 4.12
N VAL A 99 -1.31 -5.33 5.36
CA VAL A 99 -0.64 -4.74 6.52
C VAL A 99 0.89 -4.72 6.33
N THR A 100 1.47 -5.80 5.82
CA THR A 100 2.92 -5.89 5.57
C THR A 100 3.36 -4.88 4.51
N SER A 101 2.57 -4.69 3.45
CA SER A 101 2.89 -3.70 2.41
C SER A 101 2.85 -2.26 2.94
N LEU A 102 1.86 -1.93 3.77
CA LEU A 102 1.77 -0.61 4.41
C LEU A 102 2.98 -0.34 5.31
N LYS A 103 3.46 -1.35 6.06
CA LYS A 103 4.69 -1.25 6.86
C LYS A 103 5.95 -1.02 6.03
N LYS A 104 5.99 -1.58 4.83
CA LYS A 104 7.10 -1.42 3.89
C LYS A 104 7.03 -0.12 3.08
N GLY A 105 6.08 0.75 3.39
CA GLY A 105 5.97 2.08 2.79
C GLY A 105 4.92 2.21 1.69
N ALA A 106 4.13 1.19 1.40
CA ALA A 106 2.93 1.38 0.58
C ALA A 106 1.97 2.33 1.30
N LEU A 107 1.33 3.23 0.56
CA LEU A 107 0.44 4.24 1.15
C LEU A 107 -1.01 3.76 1.26
N ASP A 108 -1.41 2.81 0.40
CA ASP A 108 -2.73 2.15 0.45
C ASP A 108 -2.69 0.81 -0.31
N PHE A 109 -3.81 0.10 -0.29
CA PHE A 109 -4.02 -1.09 -1.09
C PHE A 109 -5.44 -1.13 -1.67
N ILE A 110 -5.60 -1.87 -2.77
CA ILE A 110 -6.85 -2.06 -3.49
C ILE A 110 -7.07 -3.54 -3.70
N GLN A 111 -8.28 -3.99 -3.39
CA GLN A 111 -8.67 -5.38 -3.57
C GLN A 111 -9.28 -5.61 -4.95
N LYS A 112 -8.91 -6.71 -5.61
CA LYS A 112 -9.58 -7.20 -6.84
C LYS A 112 -10.85 -7.97 -6.45
N PRO A 113 -12.01 -7.75 -7.10
CA PRO A 113 -12.30 -6.69 -8.06
C PRO A 113 -12.50 -5.33 -7.39
N TRP A 114 -12.12 -4.25 -8.06
CA TRP A 114 -12.21 -2.88 -7.55
C TRP A 114 -13.38 -2.11 -8.18
N ASP A 115 -13.79 -1.04 -7.52
CA ASP A 115 -14.57 0.05 -8.11
C ASP A 115 -13.63 1.09 -8.74
N ASN A 116 -13.95 1.56 -9.94
CA ASN A 116 -13.09 2.48 -10.68
C ASN A 116 -12.94 3.85 -10.00
N ASN A 117 -14.00 4.34 -9.35
CA ASN A 117 -13.94 5.62 -8.64
C ASN A 117 -13.13 5.50 -7.36
N ASP A 118 -13.27 4.37 -6.64
CA ASP A 118 -12.47 4.09 -5.46
C ASP A 118 -10.99 3.94 -5.79
N LEU A 119 -10.66 3.25 -6.88
CA LEU A 119 -9.30 3.12 -7.39
C LEU A 119 -8.66 4.50 -7.66
N ILE A 120 -9.36 5.36 -8.41
CA ILE A 120 -8.87 6.70 -8.75
C ILE A 120 -8.71 7.54 -7.48
N ARG A 121 -9.71 7.54 -6.59
CA ARG A 121 -9.67 8.27 -5.33
C ARG A 121 -8.48 7.85 -4.48
N LYS A 122 -8.26 6.56 -4.28
CA LYS A 122 -7.13 6.03 -3.49
C LYS A 122 -5.78 6.42 -4.05
N LEU A 123 -5.60 6.40 -5.37
CA LEU A 123 -4.38 6.86 -6.01
C LEU A 123 -4.15 8.37 -5.80
N GLN A 124 -5.20 9.19 -5.91
CA GLN A 124 -5.12 10.63 -5.66
C GLN A 124 -4.79 10.94 -4.20
N GLU A 125 -5.43 10.25 -3.27
CA GLU A 125 -5.15 10.35 -1.84
C GLU A 125 -3.72 9.92 -1.49
N ALA A 126 -3.23 8.85 -2.11
CA ALA A 126 -1.86 8.38 -1.93
C ALA A 126 -0.83 9.41 -2.44
N ILE A 127 -1.06 10.01 -3.61
CA ILE A 127 -0.19 11.08 -4.14
C ILE A 127 -0.18 12.28 -3.17
N ALA A 128 -1.35 12.75 -2.76
CA ALA A 128 -1.46 13.87 -1.84
C ALA A 128 -0.77 13.60 -0.49
N LYS A 129 -0.90 12.38 0.02
CA LYS A 129 -0.23 11.95 1.25
C LYS A 129 1.29 11.91 1.10
N ARG A 130 1.81 11.38 -0.02
CA ARG A 130 3.25 11.41 -0.32
C ARG A 130 3.78 12.85 -0.32
N ASP A 131 3.10 13.74 -1.03
CA ASP A 131 3.53 15.13 -1.18
C ASP A 131 3.53 15.87 0.16
N ALA A 132 2.53 15.61 1.00
CA ALA A 132 2.45 16.16 2.36
C ALA A 132 3.61 15.66 3.24
N LEU A 133 3.89 14.35 3.23
CA LEU A 133 5.01 13.75 3.97
C LEU A 133 6.36 14.30 3.52
N TYR A 134 6.55 14.48 2.22
CA TYR A 134 7.77 15.04 1.67
C TYR A 134 7.95 16.52 2.05
N ALA A 135 6.90 17.31 1.96
CA ALA A 135 6.91 18.70 2.37
C ALA A 135 7.22 18.88 3.87
N GLU A 136 6.73 17.95 4.70
CA GLU A 136 7.00 17.94 6.14
C GLU A 136 8.44 17.55 6.45
N LYS A 137 9.01 16.54 5.77
CA LYS A 137 10.42 16.16 5.86
C LYS A 137 11.34 17.33 5.50
N GLN A 138 11.01 18.12 4.50
CA GLN A 138 11.80 19.29 4.10
C GLN A 138 11.74 20.44 5.12
N LYS A 139 10.60 20.63 5.79
CA LYS A 139 10.43 21.68 6.79
C LYS A 139 11.10 21.37 8.12
N ASN A 140 11.23 20.12 8.49
CA ASN A 140 11.80 19.70 9.77
C ASN A 140 12.57 18.37 9.64
N PRO A 141 13.81 18.42 9.12
CA PRO A 141 14.64 17.21 8.90
C PRO A 141 14.86 16.38 10.19
N ALA A 142 14.99 17.07 11.33
CA ALA A 142 15.20 16.40 12.63
C ALA A 142 13.94 15.66 13.15
N ALA A 143 12.75 16.13 12.79
CA ALA A 143 11.50 15.45 13.16
C ALA A 143 11.23 14.23 12.27
N ALA A 144 11.74 14.21 11.04
CA ALA A 144 11.62 13.08 10.14
C ALA A 144 12.36 11.83 10.64
N GLU A 145 13.56 12.03 11.24
CA GLU A 145 14.32 10.94 11.87
C GLU A 145 13.63 10.39 13.13
N ALA A 146 12.89 11.24 13.86
CA ALA A 146 12.12 10.82 15.04
C ALA A 146 10.89 9.97 14.67
N ILE A 147 10.22 10.29 13.56
CA ILE A 147 9.06 9.51 13.08
C ILE A 147 9.49 8.12 12.59
N GLU A 148 10.66 7.98 12.00
CA GLU A 148 11.22 6.68 11.62
C GLU A 148 11.62 5.83 12.85
N GLN A 149 11.96 6.46 13.98
CA GLN A 149 12.29 5.78 15.24
C GLN A 149 11.04 5.39 16.06
N GLU A 150 9.90 6.06 15.86
CA GLU A 150 8.62 5.72 16.53
C GLU A 150 7.76 4.72 15.73
N ALA A 151 8.19 4.30 14.53
CA ALA A 151 7.52 3.21 13.84
C ALA A 151 7.68 1.92 14.68
N PRO A 152 6.57 1.22 15.01
CA PRO A 152 6.62 0.01 15.83
C PRO A 152 7.61 -0.98 15.23
N SER A 153 8.59 -1.39 16.04
CA SER A 153 9.76 -2.16 15.61
C SER A 153 9.44 -3.62 15.28
N SER A 154 8.22 -4.09 15.58
CA SER A 154 7.81 -5.47 15.32
C SER A 154 6.39 -5.58 14.73
N LEU A 155 6.17 -6.66 13.97
CA LEU A 155 4.84 -7.07 13.47
C LEU A 155 3.81 -7.18 14.60
N ASP A 156 4.26 -7.70 15.73
CA ASP A 156 3.49 -7.92 16.94
C ASP A 156 2.97 -6.59 17.53
N GLU A 157 3.83 -5.60 17.60
CA GLU A 157 3.51 -4.29 18.18
C GLU A 157 2.51 -3.50 17.34
N MET A 158 2.62 -3.59 16.02
CA MET A 158 1.69 -2.95 15.11
C MET A 158 0.35 -3.69 15.00
N GLU A 159 0.36 -5.01 15.08
CA GLU A 159 -0.87 -5.80 15.20
C GLU A 159 -1.62 -5.42 16.47
N LYS A 160 -0.91 -5.29 17.59
CA LYS A 160 -1.44 -4.79 18.86
C LYS A 160 -2.08 -3.42 18.72
N LEU A 161 -1.35 -2.44 18.18
CA LEU A 161 -1.85 -1.07 17.98
C LEU A 161 -3.05 -1.02 17.04
N THR A 162 -3.05 -1.82 15.98
CA THR A 162 -4.16 -1.90 15.04
C THR A 162 -5.40 -2.47 15.70
N ILE A 163 -5.26 -3.54 16.47
CA ILE A 163 -6.36 -4.13 17.24
C ILE A 163 -6.91 -3.12 18.25
N GLN A 164 -6.05 -2.44 19.00
CA GLN A 164 -6.45 -1.44 19.99
C GLN A 164 -7.25 -0.30 19.33
N ARG A 165 -6.75 0.28 18.22
CA ARG A 165 -7.41 1.36 17.49
C ARG A 165 -8.78 0.94 16.96
N VAL A 166 -8.88 -0.26 16.40
CA VAL A 166 -10.17 -0.77 15.88
C VAL A 166 -11.15 -1.07 17.02
N LEU A 167 -10.69 -1.58 18.15
CA LEU A 167 -11.51 -1.77 19.34
C LEU A 167 -12.06 -0.44 19.87
N GLU A 168 -11.24 0.59 19.97
CA GLU A 168 -11.66 1.92 20.40
C GLU A 168 -12.70 2.51 19.43
N SER A 169 -12.43 2.46 18.13
CA SER A 169 -13.35 2.96 17.09
C SER A 169 -14.65 2.14 16.94
N SER A 170 -14.70 0.97 17.55
CA SER A 170 -15.87 0.06 17.58
C SER A 170 -16.58 0.05 18.94
N GLY A 171 -16.26 1.00 19.83
CA GLY A 171 -16.83 1.07 21.18
C GLY A 171 -16.56 -0.22 21.99
N ARG A 172 -15.43 -0.87 21.76
CA ARG A 172 -15.03 -2.18 22.34
C ARG A 172 -15.98 -3.34 21.98
N ASN A 173 -16.78 -3.19 20.94
CA ASN A 173 -17.62 -4.28 20.43
C ASN A 173 -16.75 -5.25 19.61
N LEU A 174 -16.49 -6.45 20.16
CA LEU A 174 -15.64 -7.47 19.52
C LEU A 174 -16.17 -7.98 18.19
N THR A 175 -17.48 -8.02 18.00
CA THR A 175 -18.08 -8.47 16.72
C THR A 175 -17.82 -7.45 15.63
N THR A 176 -18.13 -6.19 15.89
CA THR A 176 -17.87 -5.07 14.97
C THR A 176 -16.39 -4.87 14.69
N ALA A 177 -15.54 -5.06 15.71
CA ALA A 177 -14.09 -4.97 15.56
C ALA A 177 -13.54 -6.12 14.68
N ALA A 178 -14.02 -7.33 14.87
CA ALA A 178 -13.63 -8.50 14.07
C ALA A 178 -14.06 -8.33 12.60
N GLU A 179 -15.27 -7.83 12.35
CA GLU A 179 -15.76 -7.51 11.00
C GLU A 179 -14.90 -6.44 10.33
N LYS A 180 -14.57 -5.35 11.02
CA LYS A 180 -13.67 -4.29 10.50
C LYS A 180 -12.26 -4.80 10.21
N LEU A 181 -11.77 -5.77 10.97
CA LEU A 181 -10.46 -6.40 10.78
C LEU A 181 -10.48 -7.54 9.75
N GLY A 182 -11.66 -7.94 9.25
CA GLY A 182 -11.82 -9.04 8.30
C GLY A 182 -11.45 -10.42 8.88
N ILE A 183 -11.55 -10.59 10.21
CA ILE A 183 -11.23 -11.85 10.91
C ILE A 183 -12.40 -12.35 11.73
N SER A 184 -12.36 -13.64 12.12
CA SER A 184 -13.37 -14.18 13.03
C SER A 184 -13.25 -13.56 14.44
N ARG A 185 -14.37 -13.48 15.16
CA ARG A 185 -14.36 -13.04 16.58
C ARG A 185 -13.41 -13.88 17.44
N GLN A 186 -13.32 -15.19 17.15
CA GLN A 186 -12.41 -16.09 17.87
C GLN A 186 -10.94 -15.76 17.56
N THR A 187 -10.63 -15.47 16.32
CA THR A 187 -9.27 -15.06 15.91
C THR A 187 -8.90 -13.74 16.57
N LEU A 188 -9.80 -12.77 16.61
CA LEU A 188 -9.58 -11.49 17.30
C LEU A 188 -9.31 -11.71 18.79
N TYR A 189 -10.11 -12.54 19.45
CA TYR A 189 -9.93 -12.85 20.87
C TYR A 189 -8.56 -13.48 21.15
N ASN A 190 -8.14 -14.46 20.34
CA ASN A 190 -6.83 -15.10 20.48
C ASN A 190 -5.67 -14.09 20.28
N LYS A 191 -5.80 -13.19 19.30
CA LYS A 191 -4.82 -12.13 19.06
C LYS A 191 -4.77 -11.12 20.22
N MET A 192 -5.90 -10.72 20.75
CA MET A 192 -5.97 -9.82 21.92
C MET A 192 -5.29 -10.43 23.14
N LYS A 193 -5.49 -11.74 23.36
CA LYS A 193 -4.82 -12.47 24.43
C LYS A 193 -3.31 -12.58 24.21
N HIS A 194 -2.89 -12.85 22.96
CA HIS A 194 -1.45 -12.92 22.61
C HIS A 194 -0.74 -11.59 22.86
N HIS A 195 -1.39 -10.47 22.54
CA HIS A 195 -0.83 -9.13 22.72
C HIS A 195 -1.07 -8.52 24.12
N GLY A 196 -1.67 -9.25 25.05
CA GLY A 196 -1.95 -8.77 26.41
C GLY A 196 -2.92 -7.57 26.45
N ILE A 197 -3.89 -7.54 25.54
CA ILE A 197 -4.94 -6.51 25.50
C ILE A 197 -6.09 -6.89 26.45
N ILE A 198 -6.24 -8.19 26.70
CA ILE A 198 -7.17 -8.80 27.67
C ILE A 198 -6.49 -9.89 28.45
#